data_451117ce864dcb774a6d582532ee97a5
#
_entry.id   451117ce864dcb774a6d582532ee97a5
#
_cell.length_a   1.000
_cell.length_b   1.000
_cell.length_c   1.000
_cell.angle_alpha   90.00
_cell.angle_beta   90.00
_cell.angle_gamma   90.00
#
_symmetry.space_group_name_H-M   'P 1'
#
loop_
_entity.id
_entity.type
_entity.pdbx_description
1 polymer ?
#
loop_
_entity_poly.entity_id
_entity_poly.type
_entity_poly.pdbx_seq_one_letter_code
_entity_poly.pdbx_strand_id
1 'polypeptide(L)'
;MSLPLSVRRSGRFRAALALTAALGLTAAAAADDWPQWLGPQRDGVWREDGILDRFPPGGPAVRWRAAVGSGYASPAVVGDRVYITDLVRKPGGPGRGRVSGTERVLCLDDATGQVVWKHEYGVEYTIGYPAGPRATPLVAGGQVYTLGAMGDLLCLDARTGKVVWSVNLPREYGDPKKPNRGIPIWGFAASPLLDGDRLITLGGPDGSVVVALHKDTGKELWRALSAFSTGYCPPAIYTVGTTRQLIVWHPEAVCGLEPETGNVYWEVPFELHRPSALSIPMPRFDGKHLFVTSFYNSALMLTLDPDKPGASVLWRGRGKGERPDQTAAIHSIIPTPVLKDGYVYGVDSYGELRCLKADTGERVWTALGVTRALKDGRRDESKPGKDDRWDNAFLTPHGDRYLLFNEAGELIIARLEPTGYTEIDRAKVIEPDNTMPGRPVVWSQPAYAHRSVYVRNDHELVCISLAK
;
A
#
# COMPACT_ATOMS: atom_id res chain seq x y z
N MET A 1 89.44 32.50 20.58
CA MET A 1 89.88 33.40 19.56
C MET A 1 88.92 33.47 18.45
N SER A 2 88.32 34.63 18.26
CA SER A 2 87.65 35.16 17.06
C SER A 2 86.48 34.40 16.42
N LEU A 3 85.27 34.86 16.74
CA LEU A 3 84.05 34.68 15.93
C LEU A 3 84.08 35.68 14.77
N PRO A 4 83.38 35.41 13.65
CA PRO A 4 82.72 36.48 12.92
C PRO A 4 81.22 36.28 12.75
N LEU A 5 80.55 37.42 12.72
CA LEU A 5 79.20 37.79 12.53
C LEU A 5 78.49 37.12 11.32
N SER A 6 77.25 36.71 11.47
CA SER A 6 76.32 36.33 10.40
C SER A 6 75.31 37.43 10.15
N VAL A 7 75.20 37.83 8.88
CA VAL A 7 74.23 38.81 8.37
C VAL A 7 72.87 38.19 8.19
N ARG A 8 71.86 38.79 8.78
CA ARG A 8 70.42 38.46 8.57
C ARG A 8 69.96 39.04 7.21
N ARG A 9 69.46 38.15 6.33
CA ARG A 9 68.66 38.54 5.17
C ARG A 9 67.17 38.34 5.52
N SER A 10 66.39 39.41 5.48
CA SER A 10 64.95 39.43 5.58
C SER A 10 64.29 39.00 4.29
N GLY A 11 63.72 37.81 4.26
CA GLY A 11 62.84 37.35 3.17
C GLY A 11 61.42 37.77 3.41
N ARG A 12 60.81 38.59 2.56
CA ARG A 12 59.40 38.92 2.55
C ARG A 12 58.63 37.76 1.91
N PHE A 13 57.89 37.02 2.72
CA PHE A 13 56.88 36.06 2.22
C PHE A 13 55.64 36.84 1.76
N ARG A 14 55.33 36.80 0.48
CA ARG A 14 54.04 37.19 -0.07
C ARG A 14 53.10 35.97 0.09
N ALA A 15 52.12 36.09 0.98
CA ALA A 15 51.02 35.13 1.10
C ALA A 15 50.07 35.35 -0.08
N ALA A 16 50.00 34.39 -0.99
CA ALA A 16 48.96 34.31 -2.00
C ALA A 16 47.71 33.68 -1.39
N LEU A 17 46.65 34.46 -1.24
CA LEU A 17 45.33 33.99 -0.83
C LEU A 17 44.71 33.28 -2.04
N ALA A 18 44.66 31.96 -2.04
CA ALA A 18 43.90 31.19 -2.99
C ALA A 18 42.44 31.15 -2.53
N LEU A 19 41.58 31.90 -3.21
CA LEU A 19 40.11 31.85 -3.02
C LEU A 19 39.58 30.59 -3.70
N THR A 20 39.40 29.52 -2.98
CA THR A 20 38.68 28.32 -3.45
C THR A 20 37.18 28.61 -3.45
N ALA A 21 36.62 28.92 -4.60
CA ALA A 21 35.18 28.93 -4.82
C ALA A 21 34.66 27.49 -4.72
N ALA A 22 34.06 27.13 -3.59
CA ALA A 22 33.27 25.91 -3.46
C ALA A 22 32.00 26.08 -4.29
N LEU A 23 31.97 25.55 -5.52
CA LEU A 23 30.72 25.29 -6.22
C LEU A 23 29.97 24.23 -5.42
N GLY A 24 28.97 24.67 -4.65
CA GLY A 24 27.97 23.81 -4.07
C GLY A 24 27.15 23.17 -5.21
N LEU A 25 27.52 21.97 -5.62
CA LEU A 25 26.61 21.11 -6.35
C LEU A 25 25.43 20.85 -5.41
N THR A 26 24.34 21.59 -5.59
CA THR A 26 23.04 21.14 -5.10
C THR A 26 22.74 19.84 -5.84
N ALA A 27 22.99 18.69 -5.20
CA ALA A 27 22.44 17.44 -5.66
C ALA A 27 20.94 17.67 -5.77
N ALA A 28 20.42 17.68 -7.00
CA ALA A 28 18.99 17.58 -7.21
C ALA A 28 18.56 16.33 -6.42
N ALA A 29 17.66 16.51 -5.44
CA ALA A 29 17.09 15.38 -4.74
C ALA A 29 16.56 14.43 -5.82
N ALA A 30 17.11 13.21 -5.86
CA ALA A 30 16.62 12.21 -6.79
C ALA A 30 15.13 12.04 -6.52
N ALA A 31 14.33 12.10 -7.56
CA ALA A 31 12.91 11.85 -7.45
C ALA A 31 12.70 10.46 -6.84
N ASP A 32 11.85 10.37 -5.82
CA ASP A 32 11.65 9.11 -5.11
C ASP A 32 10.80 8.15 -5.96
N ASP A 33 11.27 6.91 -6.08
CA ASP A 33 10.50 5.81 -6.65
C ASP A 33 9.36 5.36 -5.72
N TRP A 34 8.35 4.69 -6.27
CA TRP A 34 7.27 4.01 -5.53
C TRP A 34 7.24 2.52 -5.91
N PRO A 35 8.25 1.72 -5.49
CA PRO A 35 8.55 0.42 -6.08
C PRO A 35 7.62 -0.72 -5.66
N GLN A 36 6.73 -0.49 -4.70
CA GLN A 36 5.89 -1.52 -4.10
C GLN A 36 4.67 -0.91 -3.40
N TRP A 37 3.81 -1.79 -2.86
CA TRP A 37 2.70 -1.43 -1.99
C TRP A 37 3.13 -0.49 -0.86
N LEU A 38 2.44 0.66 -0.74
CA LEU A 38 2.72 1.72 0.24
C LEU A 38 4.13 2.36 0.12
N GLY A 39 4.73 2.30 -1.06
CA GLY A 39 5.98 3.02 -1.38
C GLY A 39 7.25 2.35 -0.85
N PRO A 40 8.38 3.06 -0.94
CA PRO A 40 9.71 2.48 -0.74
C PRO A 40 9.91 1.87 0.66
N GLN A 41 9.32 2.46 1.69
CA GLN A 41 9.41 1.98 3.07
C GLN A 41 8.18 1.19 3.53
N ARG A 42 7.21 0.91 2.64
CA ARG A 42 5.91 0.26 2.94
C ARG A 42 5.12 0.94 4.06
N ASP A 43 5.34 2.21 4.27
CA ASP A 43 4.69 3.00 5.33
C ASP A 43 3.62 3.97 4.80
N GLY A 44 3.47 4.05 3.47
CA GLY A 44 2.49 4.91 2.81
C GLY A 44 2.80 6.40 2.90
N VAL A 45 4.02 6.77 3.27
CA VAL A 45 4.44 8.17 3.42
C VAL A 45 5.14 8.64 2.15
N TRP A 46 4.66 9.72 1.57
CA TRP A 46 5.34 10.39 0.46
C TRP A 46 6.29 11.46 0.96
N ARG A 47 7.56 11.40 0.51
CA ARG A 47 8.65 12.21 1.08
C ARG A 47 9.28 13.21 0.12
N GLU A 48 8.80 13.28 -1.14
CA GLU A 48 9.33 14.24 -2.12
C GLU A 48 8.98 15.68 -1.76
N ASP A 49 9.93 16.58 -2.00
CA ASP A 49 9.75 18.02 -1.85
C ASP A 49 9.25 18.68 -3.15
N GLY A 50 8.79 19.94 -3.04
CA GLY A 50 8.34 20.72 -4.18
C GLY A 50 6.96 20.33 -4.68
N ILE A 51 6.09 19.87 -3.78
CA ILE A 51 4.71 19.45 -4.06
C ILE A 51 3.75 20.62 -3.84
N LEU A 52 2.74 20.73 -4.70
CA LEU A 52 1.68 21.74 -4.62
C LEU A 52 1.08 21.83 -3.21
N ASP A 53 0.91 23.05 -2.73
CA ASP A 53 0.20 23.33 -1.48
C ASP A 53 -1.31 23.43 -1.69
N ARG A 54 -1.73 23.80 -2.90
CA ARG A 54 -3.10 23.85 -3.41
C ARG A 54 -3.10 23.50 -4.89
N PHE A 55 -4.22 23.07 -5.39
CA PHE A 55 -4.37 22.84 -6.82
C PHE A 55 -4.54 24.17 -7.58
N PRO A 56 -4.02 24.29 -8.80
CA PRO A 56 -4.30 25.42 -9.65
C PRO A 56 -5.77 25.44 -10.07
N PRO A 57 -6.32 26.60 -10.49
CA PRO A 57 -7.64 26.68 -11.09
C PRO A 57 -7.77 25.68 -12.25
N GLY A 58 -8.81 24.84 -12.22
CA GLY A 58 -9.00 23.75 -13.19
C GLY A 58 -8.38 22.41 -12.80
N GLY A 59 -7.73 22.33 -11.63
CA GLY A 59 -7.11 21.11 -11.10
C GLY A 59 -5.66 20.92 -11.50
N PRO A 60 -4.98 19.88 -10.99
CA PRO A 60 -3.60 19.59 -11.29
C PRO A 60 -3.43 19.07 -12.73
N ALA A 61 -2.28 19.36 -13.34
CA ALA A 61 -2.01 19.04 -14.74
C ALA A 61 -1.85 17.55 -14.99
N VAL A 62 -2.62 17.01 -15.92
CA VAL A 62 -2.46 15.63 -16.40
C VAL A 62 -1.22 15.57 -17.31
N ARG A 63 -0.25 14.70 -16.97
CA ARG A 63 0.92 14.43 -17.81
C ARG A 63 0.57 13.52 -18.97
N TRP A 64 -0.13 12.43 -18.68
CA TRP A 64 -0.61 11.46 -19.67
C TRP A 64 -1.76 10.60 -19.13
N ARG A 65 -2.46 9.94 -20.05
CA ARG A 65 -3.44 8.89 -19.82
C ARG A 65 -3.08 7.68 -20.63
N ALA A 66 -3.11 6.50 -20.04
CA ALA A 66 -2.83 5.22 -20.72
C ALA A 66 -4.02 4.27 -20.55
N ALA A 67 -4.43 3.62 -21.64
CA ALA A 67 -5.51 2.64 -21.59
C ALA A 67 -5.04 1.37 -20.84
N VAL A 68 -5.79 0.95 -19.83
CA VAL A 68 -5.60 -0.29 -19.08
C VAL A 68 -6.91 -1.08 -19.03
N GLY A 69 -6.85 -2.34 -18.61
CA GLY A 69 -8.02 -3.14 -18.30
C GLY A 69 -8.45 -2.97 -16.84
N SER A 70 -9.47 -3.73 -16.43
CA SER A 70 -10.00 -3.65 -15.08
C SER A 70 -9.04 -4.22 -14.00
N GLY A 71 -9.15 -3.74 -12.77
CA GLY A 71 -8.34 -4.21 -11.63
C GLY A 71 -8.28 -3.23 -10.48
N TYR A 72 -7.77 -3.70 -9.33
CA TYR A 72 -7.62 -2.91 -8.11
C TYR A 72 -6.15 -2.66 -7.72
N ALA A 73 -5.20 -3.26 -8.45
CA ALA A 73 -3.78 -3.11 -8.17
C ALA A 73 -3.33 -1.65 -8.30
N SER A 74 -2.60 -1.16 -7.31
CA SER A 74 -1.85 0.10 -7.42
C SER A 74 -0.70 -0.06 -8.42
N PRO A 75 -0.29 0.96 -9.17
CA PRO A 75 0.94 0.89 -9.94
C PRO A 75 2.19 0.92 -9.06
N ALA A 76 3.29 0.38 -9.55
CA ALA A 76 4.64 0.60 -9.04
C ALA A 76 5.43 1.48 -10.04
N VAL A 77 6.18 2.44 -9.52
CA VAL A 77 6.96 3.40 -10.32
C VAL A 77 8.43 3.30 -9.94
N VAL A 78 9.30 3.00 -10.90
CA VAL A 78 10.74 2.85 -10.65
C VAL A 78 11.53 3.42 -11.84
N GLY A 79 12.36 4.41 -11.59
CA GLY A 79 13.11 5.11 -12.62
C GLY A 79 12.19 5.68 -13.70
N ASP A 80 12.41 5.31 -14.93
CA ASP A 80 11.62 5.76 -16.08
C ASP A 80 10.46 4.80 -16.44
N ARG A 81 10.01 3.93 -15.52
CA ARG A 81 9.03 2.88 -15.78
C ARG A 81 7.90 2.86 -14.76
N VAL A 82 6.70 2.57 -15.28
CA VAL A 82 5.50 2.31 -14.48
C VAL A 82 5.02 0.90 -14.74
N TYR A 83 4.81 0.13 -13.69
CA TYR A 83 4.36 -1.27 -13.76
C TYR A 83 2.97 -1.40 -13.17
N ILE A 84 2.07 -2.04 -13.90
CA ILE A 84 0.69 -2.25 -13.45
C ILE A 84 0.17 -3.60 -13.96
N THR A 85 -0.76 -4.18 -13.20
CA THR A 85 -1.48 -5.39 -13.60
C THR A 85 -2.94 -5.09 -13.87
N ASP A 86 -3.52 -5.76 -14.84
CA ASP A 86 -4.93 -5.60 -15.22
C ASP A 86 -5.56 -6.87 -15.78
N LEU A 87 -6.86 -6.82 -16.04
CA LEU A 87 -7.64 -7.87 -16.68
C LEU A 87 -8.35 -7.35 -17.92
N VAL A 88 -8.13 -7.98 -19.05
CA VAL A 88 -8.96 -7.84 -20.25
C VAL A 88 -9.96 -8.99 -20.29
N ARG A 89 -11.23 -8.67 -20.09
CA ARG A 89 -12.31 -9.67 -20.08
C ARG A 89 -12.63 -10.17 -21.48
N LYS A 90 -12.90 -11.48 -21.63
CA LYS A 90 -13.42 -12.04 -22.85
C LYS A 90 -14.93 -11.79 -22.93
N PRO A 91 -15.46 -11.31 -24.08
CA PRO A 91 -16.90 -11.22 -24.29
C PRO A 91 -17.57 -12.58 -24.16
N GLY A 92 -18.79 -12.65 -23.58
CA GLY A 92 -19.58 -13.86 -23.52
C GLY A 92 -19.06 -14.95 -22.56
N GLY A 93 -18.34 -14.60 -21.51
CA GLY A 93 -17.83 -15.55 -20.53
C GLY A 93 -18.92 -16.44 -19.90
N PRO A 94 -18.55 -17.51 -19.17
CA PRO A 94 -19.39 -18.67 -18.81
C PRO A 94 -20.59 -18.40 -17.88
N GLY A 95 -20.97 -17.14 -17.62
CA GLY A 95 -22.13 -16.76 -16.81
C GLY A 95 -22.03 -17.17 -15.32
N ARG A 96 -23.00 -16.76 -14.49
CA ARG A 96 -23.09 -17.08 -13.06
C ARG A 96 -21.83 -16.75 -12.23
N GLY A 97 -21.28 -15.53 -12.39
CA GLY A 97 -20.18 -15.04 -11.55
C GLY A 97 -18.77 -15.54 -11.94
N ARG A 98 -18.65 -16.30 -13.04
CA ARG A 98 -17.35 -16.65 -13.63
C ARG A 98 -16.97 -15.63 -14.68
N VAL A 99 -15.71 -15.21 -14.68
CA VAL A 99 -15.15 -14.30 -15.68
C VAL A 99 -13.93 -14.95 -16.29
N SER A 100 -13.95 -15.16 -17.62
CA SER A 100 -12.76 -15.56 -18.38
C SER A 100 -12.11 -14.31 -18.96
N GLY A 101 -10.80 -14.29 -19.00
CA GLY A 101 -10.06 -13.14 -19.51
C GLY A 101 -8.58 -13.42 -19.71
N THR A 102 -7.86 -12.35 -19.91
CA THR A 102 -6.40 -12.31 -19.95
C THR A 102 -5.92 -11.34 -18.89
N GLU A 103 -5.22 -11.84 -17.87
CA GLU A 103 -4.45 -10.96 -16.99
C GLU A 103 -3.19 -10.50 -17.71
N ARG A 104 -2.83 -9.22 -17.48
CA ARG A 104 -1.65 -8.63 -18.09
C ARG A 104 -0.78 -7.99 -17.01
N VAL A 105 0.52 -8.06 -17.23
CA VAL A 105 1.51 -7.21 -16.58
C VAL A 105 1.99 -6.22 -17.64
N LEU A 106 1.80 -4.94 -17.41
CA LEU A 106 2.19 -3.87 -18.31
C LEU A 106 3.36 -3.09 -17.70
N CYS A 107 4.35 -2.78 -18.52
CA CYS A 107 5.38 -1.81 -18.25
C CYS A 107 5.17 -0.63 -19.19
N LEU A 108 5.02 0.56 -18.62
CA LEU A 108 4.83 1.79 -19.37
C LEU A 108 6.04 2.70 -19.17
N ASP A 109 6.28 3.54 -20.13
CA ASP A 109 7.24 4.65 -20.03
C ASP A 109 6.65 5.76 -19.15
N ASP A 110 7.37 6.20 -18.13
CA ASP A 110 6.87 7.19 -17.16
C ASP A 110 6.64 8.58 -17.76
N ALA A 111 7.40 8.96 -18.79
CA ALA A 111 7.24 10.27 -19.41
C ALA A 111 6.00 10.36 -20.29
N THR A 112 5.61 9.26 -20.93
CA THR A 112 4.60 9.26 -22.02
C THR A 112 3.38 8.39 -21.76
N GLY A 113 3.44 7.44 -20.82
CA GLY A 113 2.40 6.44 -20.58
C GLY A 113 2.32 5.37 -21.68
N GLN A 114 3.24 5.34 -22.65
CA GLN A 114 3.25 4.32 -23.70
C GLN A 114 3.71 2.97 -23.16
N VAL A 115 3.08 1.88 -23.65
CA VAL A 115 3.47 0.52 -23.29
C VAL A 115 4.83 0.18 -23.89
N VAL A 116 5.80 -0.13 -23.03
CA VAL A 116 7.15 -0.57 -23.41
C VAL A 116 7.16 -2.08 -23.67
N TRP A 117 6.55 -2.84 -22.76
CA TRP A 117 6.33 -4.26 -22.90
C TRP A 117 5.07 -4.71 -22.13
N LYS A 118 4.57 -5.88 -22.49
CA LYS A 118 3.50 -6.57 -21.78
C LYS A 118 3.79 -8.05 -21.68
N HIS A 119 3.33 -8.66 -20.58
CA HIS A 119 3.22 -10.10 -20.39
C HIS A 119 1.75 -10.45 -20.19
N GLU A 120 1.26 -11.51 -20.85
CA GLU A 120 -0.16 -11.85 -20.89
C GLU A 120 -0.35 -13.35 -20.63
N TYR A 121 -1.38 -13.70 -19.83
CA TYR A 121 -1.76 -15.09 -19.59
C TYR A 121 -3.28 -15.23 -19.41
N GLY A 122 -3.82 -16.37 -19.83
CA GLY A 122 -5.25 -16.66 -19.72
C GLY A 122 -5.65 -17.00 -18.30
N VAL A 123 -6.84 -16.54 -17.87
CA VAL A 123 -7.34 -16.77 -16.52
C VAL A 123 -8.85 -17.01 -16.53
N GLU A 124 -9.33 -17.84 -15.59
CA GLU A 124 -10.75 -18.01 -15.24
C GLU A 124 -10.96 -17.64 -13.78
N TYR A 125 -11.72 -16.61 -13.52
CA TYR A 125 -12.05 -16.16 -12.17
C TYR A 125 -13.23 -16.91 -11.61
N THR A 126 -13.06 -17.46 -10.40
CA THR A 126 -14.11 -18.10 -9.62
C THR A 126 -14.36 -17.34 -8.29
N ILE A 127 -13.93 -16.08 -8.24
CA ILE A 127 -13.90 -15.22 -7.05
C ILE A 127 -14.98 -14.14 -7.10
N GLY A 128 -15.33 -13.60 -5.96
CA GLY A 128 -16.20 -12.43 -5.85
C GLY A 128 -15.50 -11.17 -6.38
N TYR A 129 -16.27 -10.18 -6.84
CA TYR A 129 -15.74 -8.92 -7.42
C TYR A 129 -14.67 -9.16 -8.49
N PRO A 130 -14.96 -9.85 -9.58
CA PRO A 130 -13.98 -10.35 -10.54
C PRO A 130 -13.50 -9.24 -11.49
N ALA A 131 -13.09 -8.09 -10.95
CA ALA A 131 -12.67 -6.94 -11.75
C ALA A 131 -11.20 -7.02 -12.21
N GLY A 132 -10.38 -7.87 -11.62
CA GLY A 132 -8.97 -8.00 -12.04
C GLY A 132 -8.00 -8.21 -10.86
N PRO A 133 -6.68 -8.14 -11.11
CA PRO A 133 -5.64 -8.25 -10.10
C PRO A 133 -5.76 -7.17 -9.02
N ARG A 134 -5.31 -7.50 -7.79
CA ARG A 134 -5.43 -6.63 -6.61
C ARG A 134 -4.09 -6.28 -5.99
N ALA A 135 -3.12 -7.18 -6.10
CA ALA A 135 -1.80 -7.00 -5.53
C ALA A 135 -0.97 -6.01 -6.35
N THR A 136 -0.39 -5.03 -5.68
CA THR A 136 0.55 -4.09 -6.30
C THR A 136 1.82 -4.84 -6.72
N PRO A 137 2.35 -4.61 -7.93
CA PRO A 137 3.64 -5.13 -8.33
C PRO A 137 4.75 -4.66 -7.38
N LEU A 138 5.74 -5.54 -7.16
CA LEU A 138 6.96 -5.19 -6.44
C LEU A 138 8.13 -5.21 -7.42
N VAL A 139 8.89 -4.12 -7.48
CA VAL A 139 10.03 -3.96 -8.40
C VAL A 139 11.31 -3.81 -7.59
N ALA A 140 12.26 -4.71 -7.80
CA ALA A 140 13.55 -4.66 -7.11
C ALA A 140 14.61 -5.44 -7.89
N GLY A 141 15.85 -4.96 -7.88
CA GLY A 141 17.00 -5.70 -8.43
C GLY A 141 16.86 -6.06 -9.91
N GLY A 142 16.14 -5.27 -10.71
CA GLY A 142 15.88 -5.54 -12.12
C GLY A 142 14.79 -6.61 -12.36
N GLN A 143 14.03 -6.97 -11.34
CA GLN A 143 12.93 -7.93 -11.41
C GLN A 143 11.59 -7.27 -11.01
N VAL A 144 10.50 -7.78 -11.56
CA VAL A 144 9.13 -7.41 -11.20
C VAL A 144 8.42 -8.66 -10.69
N TYR A 145 7.90 -8.58 -9.47
CA TYR A 145 7.09 -9.64 -8.87
C TYR A 145 5.63 -9.23 -8.91
N THR A 146 4.78 -10.07 -9.48
CA THR A 146 3.34 -9.81 -9.58
C THR A 146 2.54 -11.00 -9.07
N LEU A 147 1.38 -10.72 -8.49
CA LEU A 147 0.47 -11.74 -8.00
C LEU A 147 -0.91 -11.52 -8.64
N GLY A 148 -1.32 -12.47 -9.48
CA GLY A 148 -2.63 -12.52 -10.09
C GLY A 148 -3.72 -12.88 -9.08
N ALA A 149 -4.97 -12.52 -9.40
CA ALA A 149 -6.08 -12.74 -8.47
C ALA A 149 -6.39 -14.23 -8.20
N MET A 150 -5.99 -15.11 -9.11
CA MET A 150 -6.13 -16.57 -8.96
C MET A 150 -4.86 -17.24 -8.38
N GLY A 151 -3.89 -16.44 -7.92
CA GLY A 151 -2.68 -16.93 -7.26
C GLY A 151 -1.51 -17.23 -8.18
N ASP A 152 -1.51 -16.71 -9.39
CA ASP A 152 -0.37 -16.79 -10.31
C ASP A 152 0.70 -15.78 -9.86
N LEU A 153 1.71 -16.25 -9.17
CA LEU A 153 2.86 -15.47 -8.72
C LEU A 153 3.96 -15.55 -9.78
N LEU A 154 4.34 -14.41 -10.33
CA LEU A 154 5.33 -14.32 -11.40
C LEU A 154 6.53 -13.47 -10.95
N CYS A 155 7.71 -13.87 -11.36
CA CYS A 155 8.91 -13.03 -11.41
C CYS A 155 9.25 -12.78 -12.88
N LEU A 156 9.35 -11.52 -13.26
CA LEU A 156 9.66 -11.10 -14.62
C LEU A 156 10.93 -10.23 -14.62
N ASP A 157 11.72 -10.33 -15.69
CA ASP A 157 12.78 -9.36 -15.98
C ASP A 157 12.14 -7.97 -16.22
N ALA A 158 12.53 -6.98 -15.43
CA ALA A 158 11.91 -5.65 -15.43
C ALA A 158 12.09 -4.91 -16.77
N ARG A 159 13.16 -5.19 -17.50
CA ARG A 159 13.48 -4.53 -18.78
C ARG A 159 12.73 -5.13 -19.94
N THR A 160 12.45 -6.45 -19.93
CA THR A 160 11.94 -7.18 -21.10
C THR A 160 10.55 -7.80 -20.89
N GLY A 161 10.07 -7.92 -19.66
CA GLY A 161 8.82 -8.61 -19.33
C GLY A 161 8.87 -10.14 -19.49
N LYS A 162 10.06 -10.73 -19.72
CA LYS A 162 10.22 -12.19 -19.80
C LYS A 162 10.09 -12.82 -18.43
N VAL A 163 9.33 -13.92 -18.35
CA VAL A 163 9.19 -14.69 -17.10
C VAL A 163 10.52 -15.33 -16.77
N VAL A 164 11.00 -15.08 -15.54
CA VAL A 164 12.16 -15.73 -14.94
C VAL A 164 11.72 -17.01 -14.25
N TRP A 165 10.66 -16.92 -13.45
CA TRP A 165 10.02 -18.06 -12.83
C TRP A 165 8.53 -17.76 -12.53
N SER A 166 7.74 -18.79 -12.30
CA SER A 166 6.33 -18.67 -11.91
C SER A 166 5.93 -19.78 -10.94
N VAL A 167 5.03 -19.45 -10.02
CA VAL A 167 4.40 -20.37 -9.07
C VAL A 167 2.90 -20.09 -9.03
N ASN A 168 2.06 -21.12 -9.14
CA ASN A 168 0.63 -20.99 -8.90
C ASN A 168 0.34 -21.42 -7.45
N LEU A 169 0.03 -20.46 -6.59
CA LEU A 169 -0.12 -20.67 -5.15
C LEU A 169 -1.18 -21.70 -4.77
N PRO A 170 -2.40 -21.70 -5.36
CA PRO A 170 -3.38 -22.75 -5.06
C PRO A 170 -2.94 -24.16 -5.44
N ARG A 171 -2.18 -24.30 -6.50
CA ARG A 171 -1.64 -25.62 -6.92
C ARG A 171 -0.56 -26.10 -5.99
N GLU A 172 0.30 -25.18 -5.51
CA GLU A 172 1.44 -25.52 -4.65
C GLU A 172 1.04 -25.70 -3.18
N TYR A 173 0.15 -24.82 -2.68
CA TYR A 173 -0.19 -24.72 -1.25
C TYR A 173 -1.66 -25.00 -0.94
N GLY A 174 -2.49 -25.30 -1.91
CA GLY A 174 -3.89 -25.66 -1.75
C GLY A 174 -4.09 -27.14 -1.49
N ASP A 175 -5.35 -27.53 -1.26
CA ASP A 175 -5.75 -28.93 -1.16
C ASP A 175 -5.91 -29.54 -2.57
N PRO A 176 -5.07 -30.53 -2.97
CA PRO A 176 -5.19 -31.12 -4.32
C PRO A 176 -6.54 -31.77 -4.59
N LYS A 177 -7.28 -32.17 -3.55
CA LYS A 177 -8.63 -32.76 -3.66
C LYS A 177 -9.72 -31.69 -3.75
N LYS A 178 -9.40 -30.44 -3.43
CA LYS A 178 -10.31 -29.31 -3.43
C LYS A 178 -9.60 -28.07 -3.98
N PRO A 179 -9.30 -28.01 -5.29
CA PRO A 179 -8.40 -27.01 -5.87
C PRO A 179 -8.80 -25.55 -5.64
N ASN A 180 -10.10 -25.29 -5.37
CA ASN A 180 -10.59 -23.92 -5.09
C ASN A 180 -10.55 -23.58 -3.57
N ARG A 181 -10.25 -24.53 -2.68
CA ARG A 181 -10.25 -24.28 -1.22
C ARG A 181 -9.12 -23.34 -0.77
N GLY A 182 -8.03 -23.29 -1.51
CA GLY A 182 -6.90 -22.40 -1.23
C GLY A 182 -7.06 -20.98 -1.77
N ILE A 183 -8.13 -20.70 -2.54
CA ILE A 183 -8.36 -19.38 -3.12
C ILE A 183 -9.26 -18.58 -2.19
N PRO A 184 -8.80 -17.40 -1.68
CA PRO A 184 -9.66 -16.51 -0.91
C PRO A 184 -10.90 -16.07 -1.71
N ILE A 185 -12.04 -15.80 -1.03
CA ILE A 185 -13.32 -15.48 -1.70
C ILE A 185 -13.20 -14.34 -2.72
N TRP A 186 -12.36 -13.36 -2.42
CA TRP A 186 -12.10 -12.22 -3.31
C TRP A 186 -10.75 -12.32 -4.02
N GLY A 187 -10.16 -13.52 -4.10
CA GLY A 187 -8.88 -13.78 -4.75
C GLY A 187 -7.67 -13.34 -3.93
N PHE A 188 -6.49 -13.59 -4.47
CA PHE A 188 -5.24 -13.16 -3.86
C PHE A 188 -5.07 -11.64 -4.00
N ALA A 189 -4.83 -10.94 -2.88
CA ALA A 189 -4.72 -9.49 -2.85
C ALA A 189 -3.48 -8.99 -2.08
N ALA A 190 -2.84 -9.83 -1.28
CA ALA A 190 -1.68 -9.45 -0.48
C ALA A 190 -0.47 -9.17 -1.37
N SER A 191 -0.08 -7.91 -1.47
CA SER A 191 1.13 -7.52 -2.22
C SER A 191 2.38 -8.17 -1.61
N PRO A 192 3.23 -8.84 -2.40
CA PRO A 192 4.43 -9.49 -1.92
C PRO A 192 5.39 -8.54 -1.20
N LEU A 193 6.20 -9.08 -0.31
CA LEU A 193 7.26 -8.38 0.42
C LEU A 193 8.61 -9.00 0.05
N LEU A 194 9.58 -8.17 -0.29
CA LEU A 194 10.97 -8.61 -0.48
C LEU A 194 11.80 -8.31 0.76
N ASP A 195 12.50 -9.31 1.27
CA ASP A 195 13.42 -9.22 2.39
C ASP A 195 14.73 -9.98 2.10
N GLY A 196 15.76 -9.28 1.69
CA GLY A 196 17.01 -9.89 1.21
C GLY A 196 16.76 -10.80 0.00
N ASP A 197 16.97 -12.09 0.18
CA ASP A 197 16.73 -13.10 -0.87
C ASP A 197 15.34 -13.78 -0.75
N ARG A 198 14.51 -13.34 0.19
CA ARG A 198 13.18 -13.90 0.47
C ARG A 198 12.09 -13.05 -0.13
N LEU A 199 11.31 -13.62 -1.04
CA LEU A 199 10.02 -13.06 -1.46
C LEU A 199 8.94 -13.69 -0.58
N ILE A 200 8.33 -12.89 0.29
CA ILE A 200 7.34 -13.34 1.27
C ILE A 200 5.93 -12.98 0.78
N THR A 201 5.04 -13.94 0.77
CA THR A 201 3.64 -13.78 0.34
C THR A 201 2.71 -14.71 1.11
N LEU A 202 1.40 -14.50 0.94
CA LEU A 202 0.40 -15.45 1.46
C LEU A 202 0.24 -16.60 0.47
N GLY A 203 0.28 -17.83 0.96
CA GLY A 203 0.26 -19.04 0.15
C GLY A 203 -1.08 -19.77 0.15
N GLY A 204 -1.34 -20.59 1.18
CA GLY A 204 -2.52 -21.43 1.32
C GLY A 204 -2.95 -21.59 2.78
N PRO A 205 -4.09 -22.26 3.06
CA PRO A 205 -4.66 -22.28 4.42
C PRO A 205 -3.93 -23.20 5.41
N ASP A 206 -3.47 -24.34 4.96
CA ASP A 206 -3.02 -25.43 5.85
C ASP A 206 -1.47 -25.45 5.94
N GLY A 207 -0.90 -24.89 7.01
CA GLY A 207 0.56 -24.85 7.26
C GLY A 207 1.32 -23.89 6.34
N SER A 208 0.64 -23.07 5.55
CA SER A 208 1.22 -22.25 4.50
C SER A 208 0.53 -20.90 4.33
N VAL A 209 -0.08 -20.38 5.40
CA VAL A 209 -0.72 -19.04 5.36
C VAL A 209 0.28 -17.99 4.88
N VAL A 210 1.53 -18.10 5.30
CA VAL A 210 2.65 -17.29 4.80
C VAL A 210 3.75 -18.22 4.29
N VAL A 211 4.34 -17.85 3.15
CA VAL A 211 5.44 -18.57 2.52
C VAL A 211 6.56 -17.61 2.13
N ALA A 212 7.79 -18.04 2.25
CA ALA A 212 8.95 -17.35 1.70
C ALA A 212 9.55 -18.17 0.56
N LEU A 213 9.74 -17.53 -0.57
CA LEU A 213 10.36 -18.10 -1.75
C LEU A 213 11.69 -17.39 -2.01
N HIS A 214 12.66 -18.12 -2.57
CA HIS A 214 13.88 -17.48 -3.05
C HIS A 214 13.56 -16.57 -4.24
N LYS A 215 13.89 -15.30 -4.14
CA LYS A 215 13.50 -14.26 -5.09
C LYS A 215 13.87 -14.56 -6.55
N ASP A 216 15.03 -15.18 -6.78
CA ASP A 216 15.57 -15.43 -8.12
C ASP A 216 15.12 -16.75 -8.74
N THR A 217 14.59 -17.68 -7.93
CA THR A 217 14.27 -19.05 -8.42
C THR A 217 12.84 -19.47 -8.16
N GLY A 218 12.10 -18.79 -7.29
CA GLY A 218 10.76 -19.17 -6.86
C GLY A 218 10.71 -20.43 -5.98
N LYS A 219 11.85 -20.99 -5.58
CA LYS A 219 11.90 -22.17 -4.69
C LYS A 219 11.51 -21.79 -3.26
N GLU A 220 10.69 -22.63 -2.62
CA GLU A 220 10.32 -22.44 -1.23
C GLU A 220 11.56 -22.49 -0.33
N LEU A 221 11.66 -21.53 0.58
CA LEU A 221 12.66 -21.48 1.64
C LEU A 221 12.04 -21.93 2.96
N TRP A 222 10.86 -21.44 3.27
CA TRP A 222 10.08 -21.84 4.44
C TRP A 222 8.60 -21.48 4.25
N ARG A 223 7.72 -22.10 5.06
CA ARG A 223 6.30 -21.79 5.18
C ARG A 223 5.83 -21.92 6.62
N ALA A 224 4.79 -21.18 6.99
CA ALA A 224 4.27 -21.16 8.35
C ALA A 224 2.79 -20.81 8.43
N LEU A 225 2.22 -21.05 9.60
CA LEU A 225 0.88 -20.75 10.04
C LEU A 225 -0.23 -21.55 9.32
N SER A 226 -1.32 -21.77 10.05
CA SER A 226 -2.55 -22.39 9.55
C SER A 226 -3.74 -21.52 9.92
N ALA A 227 -4.69 -21.34 8.98
CA ALA A 227 -5.95 -20.67 9.19
C ALA A 227 -6.99 -21.16 8.19
N PHE A 228 -8.27 -20.87 8.41
CA PHE A 228 -9.32 -21.27 7.45
C PHE A 228 -9.22 -20.56 6.09
N SER A 229 -8.51 -19.43 6.05
CA SER A 229 -8.17 -18.63 4.85
C SER A 229 -6.87 -17.88 5.12
N THR A 230 -6.13 -17.53 4.08
CA THR A 230 -4.93 -16.68 4.19
C THR A 230 -5.28 -15.24 4.57
N GLY A 231 -6.51 -14.79 4.29
CA GLY A 231 -6.84 -13.36 4.31
C GLY A 231 -6.25 -12.61 3.12
N TYR A 232 -6.08 -11.29 3.28
CA TYR A 232 -5.71 -10.39 2.18
C TYR A 232 -4.61 -9.39 2.57
N CYS A 233 -4.21 -9.38 3.85
CA CYS A 233 -3.27 -8.40 4.37
C CYS A 233 -1.85 -8.65 3.87
N PRO A 234 -1.19 -7.66 3.24
CA PRO A 234 0.22 -7.77 2.91
C PRO A 234 1.08 -7.98 4.17
N PRO A 235 2.05 -8.91 4.15
CA PRO A 235 2.99 -9.07 5.26
C PRO A 235 3.85 -7.83 5.44
N ALA A 236 4.28 -7.54 6.68
CA ALA A 236 5.13 -6.41 7.02
C ALA A 236 6.27 -6.84 7.93
N ILE A 237 7.44 -6.21 7.82
CA ILE A 237 8.53 -6.40 8.77
C ILE A 237 8.75 -5.11 9.54
N TYR A 238 8.78 -5.22 10.88
CA TYR A 238 9.12 -4.13 11.77
C TYR A 238 10.27 -4.53 12.69
N THR A 239 11.11 -3.56 13.03
CA THR A 239 12.14 -3.73 14.06
C THR A 239 11.56 -3.27 15.39
N VAL A 240 11.47 -4.18 16.35
CA VAL A 240 10.96 -3.94 17.70
C VAL A 240 12.13 -4.13 18.66
N GLY A 241 12.56 -3.05 19.32
CA GLY A 241 13.86 -3.05 20.01
C GLY A 241 14.99 -3.34 19.03
N THR A 242 15.65 -4.47 19.20
CA THR A 242 16.72 -4.95 18.29
C THR A 242 16.29 -6.10 17.38
N THR A 243 15.06 -6.60 17.52
CA THR A 243 14.59 -7.79 16.83
C THR A 243 13.69 -7.44 15.67
N ARG A 244 14.02 -7.96 14.48
CA ARG A 244 13.15 -7.89 13.31
C ARG A 244 12.04 -8.92 13.47
N GLN A 245 10.81 -8.48 13.22
CA GLN A 245 9.62 -9.33 13.33
C GLN A 245 8.79 -9.21 12.05
N LEU A 246 8.49 -10.33 11.42
CA LEU A 246 7.54 -10.42 10.32
C LEU A 246 6.14 -10.50 10.91
N ILE A 247 5.33 -9.49 10.64
CA ILE A 247 3.95 -9.44 11.07
C ILE A 247 3.06 -10.02 9.98
N VAL A 248 2.33 -11.05 10.35
CA VAL A 248 1.31 -11.70 9.52
C VAL A 248 -0.03 -11.61 10.23
N TRP A 249 -0.99 -10.97 9.58
CA TRP A 249 -2.34 -10.90 10.09
C TRP A 249 -3.28 -11.69 9.19
N HIS A 250 -3.69 -12.85 9.67
CA HIS A 250 -4.67 -13.72 9.02
C HIS A 250 -6.02 -13.69 9.77
N PRO A 251 -7.10 -14.29 9.22
CA PRO A 251 -8.45 -14.13 9.78
C PRO A 251 -8.68 -14.66 11.20
N GLU A 252 -7.74 -15.38 11.79
CA GLU A 252 -7.87 -15.95 13.13
C GLU A 252 -6.92 -15.29 14.15
N ALA A 253 -5.80 -14.70 13.70
CA ALA A 253 -4.80 -14.10 14.59
C ALA A 253 -3.91 -13.06 13.93
N VAL A 254 -3.26 -12.26 14.77
CA VAL A 254 -2.08 -11.45 14.43
C VAL A 254 -0.86 -12.17 14.97
N CYS A 255 0.12 -12.43 14.11
CA CYS A 255 1.31 -13.21 14.44
C CYS A 255 2.58 -12.42 14.19
N GLY A 256 3.57 -12.59 15.06
CA GLY A 256 4.95 -12.16 14.84
C GLY A 256 5.84 -13.37 14.61
N LEU A 257 6.62 -13.34 13.54
CA LEU A 257 7.50 -14.44 13.14
C LEU A 257 8.93 -13.93 12.93
N GLU A 258 9.87 -14.86 12.99
CA GLU A 258 11.23 -14.66 12.51
C GLU A 258 11.23 -14.59 10.98
N PRO A 259 11.67 -13.48 10.37
CA PRO A 259 11.62 -13.34 8.90
C PRO A 259 12.49 -14.35 8.16
N GLU A 260 13.58 -14.82 8.81
CA GLU A 260 14.58 -15.71 8.24
C GLU A 260 14.10 -17.16 8.11
N THR A 261 13.28 -17.63 9.06
CA THR A 261 12.91 -19.04 9.18
C THR A 261 11.42 -19.32 9.17
N GLY A 262 10.59 -18.28 9.41
CA GLY A 262 9.15 -18.45 9.61
C GLY A 262 8.75 -18.96 10.99
N ASN A 263 9.71 -19.13 11.93
CA ASN A 263 9.40 -19.53 13.31
C ASN A 263 8.50 -18.50 13.98
N VAL A 264 7.43 -18.97 14.61
CA VAL A 264 6.46 -18.09 15.29
C VAL A 264 7.06 -17.64 16.62
N TYR A 265 7.17 -16.34 16.80
CA TYR A 265 7.55 -15.73 18.07
C TYR A 265 6.37 -15.59 19.02
N TRP A 266 5.25 -15.12 18.48
CA TRP A 266 4.00 -14.89 19.22
C TRP A 266 2.79 -14.91 18.31
N GLU A 267 1.64 -15.19 18.90
CA GLU A 267 0.33 -15.17 18.25
C GLU A 267 -0.70 -14.54 19.20
N VAL A 268 -1.47 -13.58 18.69
CA VAL A 268 -2.57 -12.96 19.43
C VAL A 268 -3.87 -13.24 18.69
N PRO A 269 -4.81 -13.99 19.27
CA PRO A 269 -6.08 -14.31 18.65
C PRO A 269 -6.90 -13.05 18.32
N PHE A 270 -7.32 -12.94 17.06
CA PHE A 270 -8.20 -11.88 16.57
C PHE A 270 -9.07 -12.45 15.45
N GLU A 271 -10.10 -13.19 15.86
CA GLU A 271 -11.00 -13.88 14.94
C GLU A 271 -11.84 -12.89 14.16
N LEU A 272 -11.84 -13.02 12.84
CA LEU A 272 -12.63 -12.25 11.92
C LEU A 272 -13.91 -13.01 11.49
N HIS A 273 -14.87 -12.25 10.98
CA HIS A 273 -16.14 -12.78 10.49
C HIS A 273 -15.91 -13.83 9.39
N ARG A 274 -16.50 -15.03 9.56
CA ARG A 274 -16.51 -16.09 8.55
C ARG A 274 -17.75 -15.97 7.66
N PRO A 275 -17.62 -16.25 6.36
CA PRO A 275 -16.44 -16.67 5.60
C PRO A 275 -15.63 -15.50 5.03
N SER A 276 -15.97 -14.24 5.35
CA SER A 276 -15.43 -13.04 4.68
C SER A 276 -13.92 -12.86 4.86
N ALA A 277 -13.40 -13.21 6.04
CA ALA A 277 -11.94 -13.19 6.30
C ALA A 277 -11.26 -11.84 6.04
N LEU A 278 -11.90 -10.69 6.39
CA LEU A 278 -11.48 -9.34 6.00
C LEU A 278 -10.25 -8.82 6.76
N SER A 279 -9.14 -9.55 6.79
CA SER A 279 -7.84 -9.00 7.17
C SER A 279 -7.24 -8.31 5.94
N ILE A 280 -7.56 -7.03 5.70
CA ILE A 280 -7.15 -6.31 4.50
C ILE A 280 -6.17 -5.16 4.82
N PRO A 281 -6.53 -4.17 5.69
CA PRO A 281 -5.63 -3.06 5.98
C PRO A 281 -4.32 -3.53 6.61
N MET A 282 -3.21 -2.97 6.14
CA MET A 282 -1.90 -3.35 6.65
C MET A 282 -1.73 -2.94 8.13
N PRO A 283 -1.18 -3.79 9.02
CA PRO A 283 -0.85 -3.41 10.37
C PRO A 283 0.05 -2.18 10.42
N ARG A 284 -0.19 -1.27 11.36
CA ARG A 284 0.59 -0.02 11.53
C ARG A 284 1.34 -0.05 12.84
N PHE A 285 2.63 0.26 12.80
CA PHE A 285 3.52 0.24 13.95
C PHE A 285 4.19 1.61 14.15
N ASP A 286 4.25 2.11 15.40
CA ASP A 286 4.82 3.41 15.78
C ASP A 286 6.13 3.30 16.58
N GLY A 287 6.71 2.11 16.70
CA GLY A 287 7.87 1.83 17.54
C GLY A 287 7.52 1.12 18.86
N LYS A 288 6.24 1.11 19.24
CA LYS A 288 5.73 0.46 20.46
C LYS A 288 4.41 -0.26 20.21
N HIS A 289 3.47 0.40 19.52
CA HIS A 289 2.11 -0.08 19.33
C HIS A 289 1.92 -0.63 17.93
N LEU A 290 1.19 -1.73 17.81
CA LEU A 290 0.78 -2.32 16.55
C LEU A 290 -0.74 -2.27 16.44
N PHE A 291 -1.24 -1.51 15.46
CA PHE A 291 -2.66 -1.32 15.20
C PHE A 291 -3.13 -2.16 14.01
N VAL A 292 -4.22 -2.88 14.17
CA VAL A 292 -4.95 -3.58 13.12
C VAL A 292 -6.44 -3.27 13.19
N THR A 293 -7.13 -3.31 12.05
CA THR A 293 -8.56 -3.01 11.96
C THR A 293 -9.25 -3.81 10.87
N SER A 294 -10.51 -4.17 11.10
CA SER A 294 -11.36 -4.90 10.16
C SER A 294 -12.79 -4.40 10.21
N PHE A 295 -13.51 -4.58 9.11
CA PHE A 295 -14.89 -4.13 8.95
C PHE A 295 -15.84 -4.63 10.04
N TYR A 296 -15.92 -5.95 10.25
CA TYR A 296 -16.92 -6.54 11.16
C TYR A 296 -16.48 -6.61 12.63
N ASN A 297 -15.18 -6.75 12.87
CA ASN A 297 -14.66 -7.11 14.17
C ASN A 297 -14.00 -5.96 14.92
N SER A 298 -14.02 -4.74 14.34
CA SER A 298 -13.44 -3.63 15.05
C SER A 298 -11.92 -3.52 14.91
N ALA A 299 -11.29 -2.86 15.88
CA ALA A 299 -9.86 -2.60 15.90
C ALA A 299 -9.19 -3.31 17.07
N LEU A 300 -7.92 -3.61 16.91
CA LEU A 300 -7.06 -4.16 17.94
C LEU A 300 -5.78 -3.34 18.00
N MET A 301 -5.41 -2.89 19.19
CA MET A 301 -4.11 -2.32 19.48
C MET A 301 -3.32 -3.28 20.34
N LEU A 302 -2.13 -3.62 19.90
CA LEU A 302 -1.14 -4.40 20.65
C LEU A 302 -0.01 -3.50 21.12
N THR A 303 0.59 -3.84 22.24
CA THR A 303 1.92 -3.37 22.65
C THR A 303 2.91 -4.48 22.33
N LEU A 304 3.97 -4.16 21.60
CA LEU A 304 5.07 -5.08 21.32
C LEU A 304 6.18 -4.89 22.37
N ASP A 305 6.74 -5.99 22.85
CA ASP A 305 7.81 -6.00 23.84
C ASP A 305 9.16 -5.67 23.16
N PRO A 306 9.86 -4.58 23.54
CA PRO A 306 11.12 -4.19 22.93
C PRO A 306 12.31 -5.08 23.33
N ASP A 307 12.23 -5.78 24.46
CA ASP A 307 13.34 -6.56 25.01
C ASP A 307 13.37 -7.99 24.48
N LYS A 308 12.20 -8.53 24.14
CA LYS A 308 12.04 -9.88 23.57
C LYS A 308 10.83 -9.95 22.64
N PRO A 309 10.83 -10.80 21.61
CA PRO A 309 9.65 -10.98 20.77
C PRO A 309 8.42 -11.38 21.58
N GLY A 310 7.41 -10.52 21.57
CA GLY A 310 6.18 -10.71 22.32
C GLY A 310 5.18 -9.59 22.05
N ALA A 311 3.89 -9.89 22.24
CA ALA A 311 2.82 -8.93 22.08
C ALA A 311 1.77 -9.09 23.18
N SER A 312 1.21 -7.99 23.65
CA SER A 312 0.08 -7.96 24.57
C SER A 312 -1.02 -7.04 24.07
N VAL A 313 -2.26 -7.39 24.37
CA VAL A 313 -3.42 -6.57 23.99
C VAL A 313 -3.45 -5.33 24.86
N LEU A 314 -3.32 -4.15 24.24
CA LEU A 314 -3.51 -2.88 24.93
C LEU A 314 -5.01 -2.56 25.05
N TRP A 315 -5.73 -2.63 23.93
CA TRP A 315 -7.19 -2.49 23.92
C TRP A 315 -7.80 -3.16 22.66
N ARG A 316 -9.10 -3.46 22.76
CA ARG A 316 -9.94 -3.90 21.65
C ARG A 316 -11.09 -2.92 21.50
N GLY A 317 -11.23 -2.33 20.31
CA GLY A 317 -12.44 -1.59 19.96
C GLY A 317 -13.58 -2.57 19.71
N ARG A 318 -14.71 -2.38 20.36
CA ARG A 318 -15.88 -3.26 20.21
C ARG A 318 -17.02 -2.48 19.58
N GLY A 319 -17.50 -2.96 18.44
CA GLY A 319 -18.76 -2.52 17.85
C GLY A 319 -19.93 -3.34 18.40
N LYS A 320 -21.11 -2.73 18.47
CA LYS A 320 -22.40 -3.42 18.66
C LYS A 320 -22.99 -3.89 17.33
N GLY A 321 -22.43 -3.45 16.22
CA GLY A 321 -22.81 -3.73 14.84
C GLY A 321 -21.79 -3.13 13.87
N GLU A 322 -22.17 -2.93 12.61
CA GLU A 322 -21.31 -2.41 11.57
C GLU A 322 -21.48 -0.91 11.26
N ARG A 323 -22.65 -0.34 11.63
CA ARG A 323 -22.97 1.06 11.30
C ARG A 323 -22.18 2.06 12.16
N PRO A 324 -21.98 3.29 11.69
CA PRO A 324 -21.19 4.32 12.39
C PRO A 324 -21.61 4.58 13.84
N ASP A 325 -22.91 4.56 14.12
CA ASP A 325 -23.48 4.73 15.46
C ASP A 325 -23.28 3.52 16.37
N GLN A 326 -22.87 2.39 15.80
CA GLN A 326 -22.65 1.12 16.50
C GLN A 326 -21.16 0.80 16.70
N THR A 327 -20.27 1.59 16.11
CA THR A 327 -18.82 1.38 16.12
C THR A 327 -18.11 2.49 16.89
N ALA A 328 -17.24 2.14 17.84
CA ALA A 328 -16.46 3.13 18.60
C ALA A 328 -15.14 3.49 17.92
N ALA A 329 -14.41 2.48 17.43
CA ALA A 329 -13.10 2.62 16.82
C ALA A 329 -13.18 2.87 15.30
N ILE A 330 -12.06 2.72 14.60
CA ILE A 330 -11.98 2.69 13.14
C ILE A 330 -12.21 1.25 12.67
N HIS A 331 -13.13 1.06 11.75
CA HIS A 331 -13.51 -0.21 11.14
C HIS A 331 -13.25 -0.17 9.64
N SER A 332 -12.00 0.06 9.26
CA SER A 332 -11.63 0.14 7.85
C SER A 332 -11.81 -1.20 7.13
N ILE A 333 -12.27 -1.15 5.88
CA ILE A 333 -12.38 -2.34 5.04
C ILE A 333 -11.16 -2.50 4.11
N ILE A 334 -10.76 -1.45 3.39
CA ILE A 334 -9.66 -1.48 2.42
C ILE A 334 -8.53 -0.53 2.81
N PRO A 335 -8.80 0.76 3.12
CA PRO A 335 -7.73 1.72 3.38
C PRO A 335 -6.94 1.36 4.65
N THR A 336 -5.63 1.46 4.55
CA THR A 336 -4.75 1.32 5.71
C THR A 336 -4.75 2.62 6.51
N PRO A 337 -5.09 2.60 7.81
CA PRO A 337 -5.01 3.78 8.67
C PRO A 337 -3.58 4.29 8.86
N VAL A 338 -3.45 5.52 9.33
CA VAL A 338 -2.18 6.13 9.72
C VAL A 338 -2.08 6.14 11.24
N LEU A 339 -1.02 5.55 11.80
CA LEU A 339 -0.65 5.64 13.22
C LEU A 339 0.51 6.61 13.32
N LYS A 340 0.28 7.76 13.96
CA LYS A 340 1.25 8.85 14.06
C LYS A 340 1.05 9.68 15.33
N ASP A 341 2.15 10.00 16.01
CA ASP A 341 2.20 10.93 17.16
C ASP A 341 1.16 10.60 18.26
N GLY A 342 0.94 9.31 18.53
CA GLY A 342 0.00 8.84 19.56
C GLY A 342 -1.47 8.83 19.13
N TYR A 343 -1.75 9.01 17.82
CA TYR A 343 -3.10 8.99 17.27
C TYR A 343 -3.23 8.03 16.08
N VAL A 344 -4.44 7.53 15.86
CA VAL A 344 -4.80 6.74 14.69
C VAL A 344 -5.80 7.55 13.86
N TYR A 345 -5.46 7.78 12.60
CA TYR A 345 -6.35 8.41 11.62
C TYR A 345 -6.75 7.38 10.58
N GLY A 346 -8.03 7.26 10.29
CA GLY A 346 -8.49 6.30 9.30
C GLY A 346 -9.97 6.47 8.95
N VAL A 347 -10.34 5.95 7.81
CA VAL A 347 -11.72 5.96 7.33
C VAL A 347 -12.43 4.71 7.81
N ASP A 348 -13.56 4.91 8.47
CA ASP A 348 -14.52 3.87 8.82
C ASP A 348 -15.27 3.38 7.57
N SER A 349 -15.80 2.18 7.62
CA SER A 349 -16.42 1.51 6.47
C SER A 349 -17.73 2.11 5.97
N TYR A 350 -18.16 3.22 6.51
CA TYR A 350 -19.27 4.05 6.05
C TYR A 350 -18.80 5.48 5.70
N GLY A 351 -17.50 5.65 5.49
CA GLY A 351 -16.94 6.91 4.99
C GLY A 351 -16.68 7.98 6.04
N GLU A 352 -16.81 7.67 7.33
CA GLU A 352 -16.40 8.60 8.39
C GLU A 352 -14.88 8.58 8.55
N LEU A 353 -14.22 9.72 8.35
CA LEU A 353 -12.83 9.88 8.76
C LEU A 353 -12.78 10.11 10.28
N ARG A 354 -12.04 9.28 10.99
CA ARG A 354 -11.97 9.29 12.46
C ARG A 354 -10.56 9.47 12.95
N CYS A 355 -10.42 10.14 14.10
CA CYS A 355 -9.22 10.19 14.92
C CYS A 355 -9.46 9.47 16.23
N LEU A 356 -8.53 8.57 16.60
CA LEU A 356 -8.52 7.89 17.89
C LEU A 356 -7.23 8.20 18.64
N LYS A 357 -7.28 8.21 19.98
CA LYS A 357 -6.07 8.10 20.80
C LYS A 357 -5.50 6.69 20.68
N ALA A 358 -4.20 6.57 20.40
CA ALA A 358 -3.57 5.26 20.22
C ALA A 358 -3.53 4.42 21.50
N ASP A 359 -3.36 5.07 22.67
CA ASP A 359 -3.24 4.40 23.96
C ASP A 359 -4.56 3.85 24.52
N THR A 360 -5.71 4.46 24.17
CA THR A 360 -7.02 4.10 24.74
C THR A 360 -8.04 3.63 23.72
N GLY A 361 -7.85 3.95 22.42
CA GLY A 361 -8.85 3.74 21.38
C GLY A 361 -10.03 4.72 21.46
N GLU A 362 -9.97 5.73 22.33
CA GLU A 362 -11.00 6.77 22.46
C GLU A 362 -11.07 7.60 21.17
N ARG A 363 -12.31 7.76 20.64
CA ARG A 363 -12.55 8.61 19.48
C ARG A 363 -12.47 10.08 19.88
N VAL A 364 -11.54 10.82 19.25
CA VAL A 364 -11.33 12.26 19.51
C VAL A 364 -12.29 13.09 18.66
N TRP A 365 -12.39 12.77 17.38
CA TRP A 365 -13.29 13.44 16.44
C TRP A 365 -13.69 12.55 15.25
N THR A 366 -14.71 13.00 14.51
CA THR A 366 -15.19 12.42 13.27
C THR A 366 -15.41 13.54 12.24
N ALA A 367 -14.94 13.34 11.00
CA ALA A 367 -15.23 14.21 9.86
C ALA A 367 -16.05 13.46 8.80
N LEU A 368 -17.04 14.13 8.24
CA LEU A 368 -17.96 13.59 7.24
C LEU A 368 -17.64 14.11 5.85
N GLY A 369 -18.12 13.43 4.81
CA GLY A 369 -18.02 13.86 3.41
C GLY A 369 -16.64 13.81 2.78
N VAL A 370 -15.66 13.13 3.42
CA VAL A 370 -14.31 12.98 2.88
C VAL A 370 -14.29 11.96 1.73
N THR A 371 -15.10 10.92 1.82
CA THR A 371 -15.17 9.82 0.84
C THR A 371 -16.06 10.13 -0.36
N ARG A 372 -16.95 11.08 -0.23
CA ARG A 372 -17.98 11.43 -1.22
C ARG A 372 -17.52 12.54 -2.15
N ALA A 373 -18.08 12.56 -3.37
CA ALA A 373 -17.96 13.69 -4.27
C ALA A 373 -18.61 14.96 -3.67
N LEU A 374 -18.15 16.12 -4.13
CA LEU A 374 -18.80 17.39 -3.80
C LEU A 374 -20.24 17.38 -4.30
N LYS A 375 -21.15 17.89 -3.47
CA LYS A 375 -22.53 18.16 -3.84
C LYS A 375 -22.73 19.67 -3.94
N ASP A 376 -23.14 20.14 -5.12
CA ASP A 376 -23.28 21.57 -5.42
C ASP A 376 -22.03 22.40 -5.05
N GLY A 377 -20.84 21.83 -5.34
CA GLY A 377 -19.54 22.43 -5.04
C GLY A 377 -19.17 22.47 -3.55
N ARG A 378 -19.90 21.76 -2.69
CA ARG A 378 -19.65 21.69 -1.24
C ARG A 378 -19.50 20.25 -0.77
N ARG A 379 -18.76 20.05 0.32
CA ARG A 379 -18.64 18.75 0.98
C ARG A 379 -20.02 18.32 1.53
N ASP A 380 -20.44 17.11 1.19
CA ASP A 380 -21.66 16.51 1.74
C ASP A 380 -21.38 15.95 3.14
N GLU A 381 -21.70 16.72 4.15
CA GLU A 381 -21.53 16.35 5.57
C GLU A 381 -22.77 15.65 6.17
N SER A 382 -23.67 15.17 5.34
CA SER A 382 -24.80 14.36 5.82
C SER A 382 -24.31 13.08 6.49
N LYS A 383 -25.06 12.59 7.47
CA LYS A 383 -24.73 11.33 8.16
C LYS A 383 -24.76 10.17 7.15
N PRO A 384 -23.79 9.23 7.25
CA PRO A 384 -23.76 8.06 6.40
C PRO A 384 -25.04 7.22 6.52
N GLY A 385 -25.54 6.79 5.38
CA GLY A 385 -26.70 5.90 5.25
C GLY A 385 -26.30 4.50 4.78
N LYS A 386 -27.29 3.72 4.38
CA LYS A 386 -27.07 2.35 3.88
C LYS A 386 -26.24 2.32 2.59
N ASP A 387 -26.41 3.34 1.75
CA ASP A 387 -25.75 3.42 0.45
C ASP A 387 -24.27 3.81 0.55
N ASP A 388 -23.83 4.31 1.70
CA ASP A 388 -22.43 4.65 1.99
C ASP A 388 -21.63 3.47 2.55
N ARG A 389 -22.21 2.29 2.61
CA ARG A 389 -21.51 1.09 3.05
C ARG A 389 -20.32 0.82 2.12
N TRP A 390 -19.15 0.64 2.74
CA TRP A 390 -17.85 0.44 2.10
C TRP A 390 -17.27 1.69 1.42
N ASP A 391 -17.70 2.88 1.80
CA ASP A 391 -17.06 4.11 1.38
C ASP A 391 -15.59 4.15 1.80
N ASN A 392 -14.72 4.60 0.90
CA ASN A 392 -13.27 4.55 1.09
C ASN A 392 -12.60 5.87 0.75
N ALA A 393 -11.52 6.17 1.48
CA ALA A 393 -10.48 7.13 1.09
C ALA A 393 -9.12 6.63 1.58
N PHE A 394 -8.14 6.66 0.70
CA PHE A 394 -6.76 6.29 1.01
C PHE A 394 -6.01 7.51 1.55
N LEU A 395 -5.30 7.35 2.66
CA LEU A 395 -4.55 8.40 3.33
C LEU A 395 -3.06 8.24 3.05
N THR A 396 -2.42 9.30 2.54
CA THR A 396 -0.98 9.34 2.31
C THR A 396 -0.39 10.56 3.02
N PRO A 397 0.33 10.38 4.14
CA PRO A 397 1.05 11.46 4.80
C PRO A 397 2.12 12.07 3.90
N HIS A 398 2.24 13.40 3.95
CA HIS A 398 3.25 14.19 3.24
C HIS A 398 3.63 15.42 4.09
N GLY A 399 4.75 15.34 4.81
CA GLY A 399 5.14 16.39 5.75
C GLY A 399 4.10 16.62 6.86
N ASP A 400 3.59 17.84 6.94
CA ASP A 400 2.52 18.26 7.86
C ASP A 400 1.10 18.09 7.28
N ARG A 401 1.00 17.57 6.06
CA ARG A 401 -0.25 17.40 5.31
C ARG A 401 -0.50 15.94 4.99
N TYR A 402 -1.69 15.71 4.45
CA TYR A 402 -2.13 14.43 3.93
C TYR A 402 -2.70 14.62 2.53
N LEU A 403 -2.43 13.69 1.66
CA LEU A 403 -3.14 13.51 0.41
C LEU A 403 -4.16 12.38 0.64
N LEU A 404 -5.43 12.71 0.49
CA LEU A 404 -6.50 11.74 0.58
C LEU A 404 -7.05 11.51 -0.83
N PHE A 405 -7.15 10.26 -1.23
CA PHE A 405 -7.76 9.89 -2.51
C PHE A 405 -9.03 9.09 -2.23
N ASN A 406 -10.18 9.68 -2.56
CA ASN A 406 -11.47 9.07 -2.26
C ASN A 406 -12.01 8.22 -3.42
N GLU A 407 -13.01 7.39 -3.15
CA GLU A 407 -13.62 6.51 -4.14
C GLU A 407 -14.41 7.24 -5.24
N ALA A 408 -14.73 8.52 -5.03
CA ALA A 408 -15.30 9.38 -6.07
C ALA A 408 -14.25 9.85 -7.09
N GLY A 409 -12.97 9.48 -6.95
CA GLY A 409 -11.88 9.86 -7.84
C GLY A 409 -11.38 11.28 -7.64
N GLU A 410 -11.48 11.79 -6.40
CA GLU A 410 -10.97 13.10 -6.02
C GLU A 410 -9.70 12.97 -5.17
N LEU A 411 -8.73 13.82 -5.44
CA LEU A 411 -7.55 14.02 -4.62
C LEU A 411 -7.76 15.23 -3.72
N ILE A 412 -7.54 15.05 -2.43
CA ILE A 412 -7.78 16.05 -1.39
C ILE A 412 -6.46 16.35 -0.68
N ILE A 413 -6.12 17.62 -0.55
CA ILE A 413 -5.03 18.08 0.32
C ILE A 413 -5.66 18.48 1.65
N ALA A 414 -5.19 17.93 2.77
CA ALA A 414 -5.76 18.19 4.08
C ALA A 414 -4.70 18.20 5.20
N ARG A 415 -5.07 18.75 6.36
CA ARG A 415 -4.41 18.52 7.64
C ARG A 415 -5.27 17.64 8.52
N LEU A 416 -4.60 16.68 9.16
CA LEU A 416 -5.19 15.79 10.17
C LEU A 416 -4.40 16.00 11.45
N GLU A 417 -5.05 16.57 12.43
CA GLU A 417 -4.47 16.91 13.73
C GLU A 417 -5.37 16.36 14.84
N PRO A 418 -4.86 16.20 16.08
CA PRO A 418 -5.72 15.82 17.20
C PRO A 418 -6.89 16.77 17.42
N THR A 419 -6.77 18.01 17.00
CA THR A 419 -7.79 19.05 17.12
C THR A 419 -8.88 19.00 16.04
N GLY A 420 -8.65 18.25 14.92
CA GLY A 420 -9.63 18.12 13.86
C GLY A 420 -9.06 17.85 12.46
N TYR A 421 -9.97 17.80 11.51
CA TYR A 421 -9.75 17.72 10.07
C TYR A 421 -9.91 19.08 9.42
N THR A 422 -8.93 19.49 8.63
CA THR A 422 -9.02 20.71 7.82
C THR A 422 -8.74 20.38 6.36
N GLU A 423 -9.74 20.47 5.51
CA GLU A 423 -9.57 20.38 4.06
C GLU A 423 -8.95 21.68 3.53
N ILE A 424 -7.83 21.55 2.83
CA ILE A 424 -7.11 22.68 2.23
C ILE A 424 -7.60 22.92 0.81
N ASP A 425 -7.73 21.80 0.04
CA ASP A 425 -8.15 21.85 -1.34
C ASP A 425 -8.60 20.47 -1.85
N ARG A 426 -9.35 20.43 -2.96
CA ARG A 426 -9.86 19.21 -3.57
C ARG A 426 -9.94 19.35 -5.08
N ALA A 427 -9.55 18.32 -5.81
CA ALA A 427 -9.65 18.24 -7.26
C ALA A 427 -10.13 16.88 -7.72
N LYS A 428 -11.03 16.83 -8.69
CA LYS A 428 -11.39 15.63 -9.43
C LYS A 428 -10.23 15.25 -10.34
N VAL A 429 -9.72 14.03 -10.23
CA VAL A 429 -8.54 13.58 -10.98
C VAL A 429 -8.80 12.39 -11.89
N ILE A 430 -9.83 11.60 -11.60
CA ILE A 430 -10.26 10.46 -12.42
C ILE A 430 -11.76 10.20 -12.22
N GLU A 431 -12.43 9.66 -13.25
CA GLU A 431 -13.83 9.25 -13.12
C GLU A 431 -13.92 7.85 -12.49
N PRO A 432 -14.81 7.64 -11.51
CA PRO A 432 -15.10 6.33 -10.99
C PRO A 432 -15.94 5.55 -12.01
N ASP A 433 -15.54 4.33 -12.31
CA ASP A 433 -16.19 3.50 -13.33
C ASP A 433 -16.46 2.06 -12.90
N ASN A 434 -15.85 1.60 -11.80
CA ASN A 434 -16.17 0.31 -11.22
C ASN A 434 -17.51 0.38 -10.49
N THR A 435 -18.49 -0.40 -10.95
CA THR A 435 -19.87 -0.35 -10.43
C THR A 435 -20.14 -1.33 -9.27
N MET A 436 -19.13 -1.94 -8.72
CA MET A 436 -19.24 -2.69 -7.46
C MET A 436 -18.99 -1.71 -6.30
N PRO A 437 -19.87 -1.57 -5.37
CA PRO A 437 -21.01 -2.33 -4.88
C PRO A 437 -22.39 -1.77 -5.27
N GLY A 438 -22.60 -1.32 -6.46
CA GLY A 438 -23.89 -0.77 -6.92
C GLY A 438 -23.86 0.75 -7.15
N ARG A 439 -22.69 1.39 -6.97
CA ARG A 439 -22.38 2.77 -7.34
C ARG A 439 -21.01 2.80 -8.02
N PRO A 440 -20.73 3.84 -8.83
CA PRO A 440 -19.39 4.02 -9.42
C PRO A 440 -18.35 4.34 -8.34
N VAL A 441 -17.23 3.60 -8.33
CA VAL A 441 -16.14 3.76 -7.34
C VAL A 441 -14.76 3.62 -7.97
N VAL A 442 -13.75 4.18 -7.31
CA VAL A 442 -12.33 3.91 -7.52
C VAL A 442 -11.77 3.32 -6.21
N TRP A 443 -11.42 2.03 -6.23
CA TRP A 443 -10.88 1.32 -5.06
C TRP A 443 -9.42 0.92 -5.21
N SER A 444 -8.67 1.61 -6.04
CA SER A 444 -7.22 1.42 -6.20
C SER A 444 -6.47 2.50 -5.46
N GLN A 445 -5.51 2.11 -4.60
CA GLN A 445 -4.66 3.07 -3.92
C GLN A 445 -3.73 3.77 -4.92
N PRO A 446 -3.55 5.09 -4.84
CA PRO A 446 -2.57 5.81 -5.66
C PRO A 446 -1.13 5.41 -5.37
N ALA A 447 -0.26 5.58 -6.38
CA ALA A 447 1.19 5.66 -6.19
C ALA A 447 1.65 7.12 -6.30
N TYR A 448 2.72 7.45 -5.58
CA TYR A 448 3.27 8.81 -5.54
C TYR A 448 4.77 8.78 -5.83
N ALA A 449 5.16 9.24 -6.99
CA ALA A 449 6.54 9.27 -7.43
C ALA A 449 6.79 10.44 -8.39
N HIS A 450 8.02 10.91 -8.48
CA HIS A 450 8.46 11.92 -9.46
C HIS A 450 7.58 13.17 -9.43
N ARG A 451 7.21 13.62 -8.22
CA ARG A 451 6.29 14.74 -7.97
C ARG A 451 4.96 14.60 -8.70
N SER A 452 4.51 13.37 -8.84
CA SER A 452 3.28 13.02 -9.53
C SER A 452 2.48 12.00 -8.73
N VAL A 453 1.17 11.96 -8.97
CA VAL A 453 0.29 10.91 -8.51
C VAL A 453 -0.17 10.08 -9.69
N TYR A 454 -0.20 8.77 -9.50
CA TYR A 454 -0.66 7.78 -10.48
C TYR A 454 -1.93 7.14 -9.94
N VAL A 455 -3.04 7.38 -10.62
CA VAL A 455 -4.37 6.86 -10.26
C VAL A 455 -4.94 6.04 -11.40
N ARG A 456 -5.71 5.01 -11.07
CA ARG A 456 -6.37 4.18 -12.08
C ARG A 456 -7.84 3.96 -11.79
N ASN A 457 -8.61 3.72 -12.85
CA ASN A 457 -9.92 3.08 -12.82
C ASN A 457 -9.90 1.77 -13.63
N ASP A 458 -11.03 1.26 -14.10
CA ASP A 458 -11.12 0.01 -14.89
C ASP A 458 -10.78 0.19 -16.38
N HIS A 459 -10.48 1.43 -16.84
CA HIS A 459 -10.21 1.74 -18.24
C HIS A 459 -8.92 2.50 -18.49
N GLU A 460 -8.45 3.28 -17.50
CA GLU A 460 -7.26 4.11 -17.68
C GLU A 460 -6.39 4.19 -16.42
N LEU A 461 -5.11 4.38 -16.65
CA LEU A 461 -4.12 4.85 -15.70
C LEU A 461 -3.74 6.28 -16.05
N VAL A 462 -3.81 7.19 -15.09
CA VAL A 462 -3.54 8.62 -15.25
C VAL A 462 -2.35 9.03 -14.41
N CYS A 463 -1.38 9.70 -15.02
CA CYS A 463 -0.28 10.36 -14.33
C CYS A 463 -0.58 11.88 -14.27
N ILE A 464 -0.53 12.43 -13.07
CA ILE A 464 -0.91 13.81 -12.78
C ILE A 464 0.24 14.48 -12.04
N SER A 465 0.71 15.62 -12.57
CA SER A 465 1.77 16.38 -11.91
C SER A 465 1.26 17.08 -10.67
N LEU A 466 1.99 16.92 -9.58
CA LEU A 466 1.82 17.66 -8.33
C LEU A 466 3.03 18.56 -8.03
N ALA A 467 3.94 18.75 -9.02
CA ALA A 467 5.10 19.64 -8.89
C ALA A 467 4.65 21.12 -8.81
N LYS A 468 5.34 21.90 -7.92
CA LYS A 468 5.23 23.37 -7.84
C LYS A 468 5.76 24.04 -9.07
#